data_aa581f5fa95ca2febb18f02e62751f86
#
_entry.id   aa581f5fa95ca2febb18f02e62751f86
#
_cell.length_a   1.000
_cell.length_b   1.000
_cell.length_c   1.000
_cell.angle_alpha   90.00
_cell.angle_beta   90.00
_cell.angle_gamma   90.00
#
_symmetry.space_group_name_H-M   'P 1'
#
loop_
_entity.id
_entity.type
_entity.pdbx_description
1 polymer ?
#
loop_
_entity_poly.entity_id
_entity_poly.type
_entity_poly.pdbx_seq_one_letter_code
_entity_poly.pdbx_strand_id
1 'polypeptide(L)'
;MSACRAFQNVCLGLVLALACKAVLAAPDPKANPADPEKVLRVAFPVPETGFDPVRVNDLYSNTITAAIFQPLLTYDWMAMPTQIVPNAAESMPEISADNTTYTFKVKKGLYFTPDEAFKGQRRELTAQDFVYTLLRHADPKNRSPQVSDFDDKIFGFADSRKRAVASGKFDYDQKHPGIYALDRYTLAIKLVQPDRNFLSLLTNPFAGGMAREVVEKYGFEGIMSNPVGTGPYILEKWVRGSKIILKANPEFPGFVWDFQPPPNKPVELRIASQMQGRKMPQIGRVEVSIIEEPQSMWLAFSGKEIDSVAVPPSFIEKALTPKNDLLQTWVAQGVNMYRSVEPDIRYQFFNMKDPVIGGYTPEKIALRRAIIMGFDVDEEIRVIRKGQAVKAQQMVSPVIAGHDPNYKSIVKLLSSHI
;
A
#
# COMPACT_ATOMS: atom_id res chain seq x y z
N MET A 1 -33.17 62.23 -51.04
CA MET A 1 -33.61 61.12 -50.19
C MET A 1 -33.04 59.80 -50.73
N SER A 2 -31.75 59.61 -50.70
CA SER A 2 -31.14 58.39 -51.22
C SER A 2 -29.70 58.23 -50.65
N ALA A 3 -29.53 58.18 -49.34
CA ALA A 3 -28.22 57.97 -48.73
C ALA A 3 -28.29 57.28 -47.36
N CYS A 4 -29.45 56.68 -47.05
CA CYS A 4 -29.65 56.10 -45.71
C CYS A 4 -29.95 54.57 -45.70
N ARG A 5 -29.76 53.86 -46.84
CA ARG A 5 -29.98 52.39 -46.92
C ARG A 5 -28.74 51.54 -47.15
N ALA A 6 -27.57 52.17 -47.30
CA ALA A 6 -26.29 51.41 -47.50
C ALA A 6 -25.50 51.09 -46.23
N PHE A 7 -25.91 51.61 -45.07
CA PHE A 7 -25.14 51.43 -43.80
C PHE A 7 -25.69 50.35 -42.88
N GLN A 8 -26.85 49.77 -43.15
CA GLN A 8 -27.48 48.75 -42.33
C GLN A 8 -27.12 47.30 -42.68
N ASN A 9 -26.56 47.05 -43.87
CA ASN A 9 -26.24 45.70 -44.32
C ASN A 9 -24.76 45.30 -44.10
N VAL A 10 -23.89 46.17 -43.59
CA VAL A 10 -22.47 45.84 -43.30
C VAL A 10 -22.24 45.47 -41.85
N CYS A 11 -23.14 45.86 -40.91
CA CYS A 11 -23.02 45.49 -39.50
C CYS A 11 -23.62 44.12 -39.12
N LEU A 12 -24.41 43.50 -40.01
CA LEU A 12 -25.01 42.18 -39.72
C LEU A 12 -24.17 41.00 -40.24
N GLY A 13 -23.12 41.26 -41.01
CA GLY A 13 -22.20 40.25 -41.55
C GLY A 13 -20.97 39.95 -40.67
N LEU A 14 -20.69 40.80 -39.67
CA LEU A 14 -19.46 40.68 -38.86
C LEU A 14 -19.68 40.10 -37.45
N VAL A 15 -20.92 39.82 -37.07
CA VAL A 15 -21.24 39.23 -35.75
C VAL A 15 -21.42 37.71 -35.80
N LEU A 16 -21.43 37.10 -36.98
CA LEU A 16 -21.63 35.64 -37.14
C LEU A 16 -20.34 34.84 -37.37
N ALA A 17 -19.15 35.44 -37.24
CA ALA A 17 -17.89 34.75 -37.52
C ALA A 17 -17.00 34.52 -36.27
N LEU A 18 -17.50 34.77 -35.05
CA LEU A 18 -16.75 34.52 -33.82
C LEU A 18 -17.53 33.64 -32.81
N ALA A 19 -18.37 32.73 -33.31
CA ALA A 19 -18.71 31.54 -32.57
C ALA A 19 -17.52 30.56 -32.68
N CYS A 20 -16.41 30.90 -32.04
CA CYS A 20 -15.36 29.92 -31.75
C CYS A 20 -16.04 28.77 -31.02
N LYS A 21 -16.35 27.69 -31.73
CA LYS A 21 -16.68 26.42 -31.12
C LYS A 21 -15.45 26.07 -30.26
N ALA A 22 -15.55 26.34 -28.98
CA ALA A 22 -14.76 25.58 -28.01
C ALA A 22 -15.18 24.11 -28.21
N VAL A 23 -14.48 23.44 -29.11
CA VAL A 23 -14.47 21.99 -29.14
C VAL A 23 -13.89 21.63 -27.79
N LEU A 24 -14.76 21.34 -26.82
CA LEU A 24 -14.37 20.60 -25.65
C LEU A 24 -13.72 19.34 -26.21
N ALA A 25 -12.39 19.34 -26.23
CA ALA A 25 -11.64 18.14 -26.55
C ALA A 25 -12.23 17.04 -25.70
N ALA A 26 -12.67 15.96 -26.32
CA ALA A 26 -13.10 14.77 -25.57
C ALA A 26 -11.94 14.44 -24.61
N PRO A 27 -12.23 14.18 -23.33
CA PRO A 27 -11.18 13.88 -22.37
C PRO A 27 -10.31 12.76 -22.92
N ASP A 28 -9.01 12.96 -22.90
CA ASP A 28 -8.03 11.93 -23.30
C ASP A 28 -8.36 10.66 -22.52
N PRO A 29 -8.72 9.53 -23.16
CA PRO A 29 -9.05 8.29 -22.46
C PRO A 29 -7.89 7.75 -21.61
N LYS A 30 -6.70 8.35 -21.71
CA LYS A 30 -5.51 8.06 -20.91
C LYS A 30 -5.29 9.05 -19.77
N ALA A 31 -6.11 10.09 -19.62
CA ALA A 31 -5.97 11.03 -18.52
C ALA A 31 -6.37 10.35 -17.19
N ASN A 32 -5.58 10.61 -16.14
CA ASN A 32 -5.91 10.19 -14.78
C ASN A 32 -7.33 10.67 -14.43
N PRO A 33 -8.24 9.79 -13.97
CA PRO A 33 -9.64 10.14 -13.71
C PRO A 33 -9.84 10.96 -12.42
N ALA A 34 -8.78 11.24 -11.66
CA ALA A 34 -8.87 11.95 -10.40
C ALA A 34 -9.38 13.39 -10.56
N ASP A 35 -10.31 13.78 -9.71
CA ASP A 35 -10.80 15.15 -9.61
C ASP A 35 -9.78 16.01 -8.84
N PRO A 36 -9.15 17.00 -9.46
CA PRO A 36 -8.11 17.81 -8.84
C PRO A 36 -8.60 18.61 -7.62
N GLU A 37 -9.90 18.90 -7.55
CA GLU A 37 -10.50 19.64 -6.44
C GLU A 37 -10.80 18.74 -5.22
N LYS A 38 -10.80 17.43 -5.40
CA LYS A 38 -11.01 16.48 -4.29
C LYS A 38 -9.73 16.31 -3.49
N VAL A 39 -9.79 16.71 -2.24
CA VAL A 39 -8.70 16.57 -1.27
C VAL A 39 -9.10 15.57 -0.19
N LEU A 40 -8.25 14.58 0.05
CA LEU A 40 -8.33 13.69 1.21
C LEU A 40 -7.27 14.12 2.24
N ARG A 41 -7.72 14.42 3.46
CA ARG A 41 -6.86 14.82 4.57
C ARG A 41 -6.81 13.70 5.60
N VAL A 42 -5.62 13.21 5.89
CA VAL A 42 -5.40 12.12 6.87
C VAL A 42 -4.27 12.48 7.82
N ALA A 43 -4.17 11.74 8.91
CA ALA A 43 -3.04 11.89 9.84
C ALA A 43 -2.32 10.55 10.04
N PHE A 44 -0.99 10.64 10.21
CA PHE A 44 -0.16 9.54 10.68
C PHE A 44 0.27 9.81 12.12
N PRO A 45 0.19 8.80 13.02
CA PRO A 45 0.60 8.93 14.43
C PRO A 45 2.11 8.77 14.64
N VAL A 46 2.88 8.44 13.60
CA VAL A 46 4.33 8.25 13.65
C VAL A 46 4.93 8.85 12.38
N PRO A 47 6.07 9.55 12.49
CA PRO A 47 6.77 10.08 11.34
C PRO A 47 7.25 8.97 10.39
N GLU A 48 7.27 9.31 9.12
CA GLU A 48 7.86 8.51 8.04
C GLU A 48 9.39 8.58 8.07
N THR A 49 10.05 7.56 7.49
CA THR A 49 11.52 7.48 7.40
C THR A 49 12.06 7.92 6.04
N GLY A 50 11.22 7.88 5.00
CA GLY A 50 11.56 8.25 3.62
C GLY A 50 10.76 7.44 2.61
N PHE A 51 11.11 7.55 1.31
CA PHE A 51 10.28 6.99 0.23
C PHE A 51 11.06 6.18 -0.82
N ASP A 52 12.25 5.70 -0.48
CA ASP A 52 12.90 4.65 -1.27
C ASP A 52 12.33 3.28 -0.87
N PRO A 53 11.53 2.60 -1.73
CA PRO A 53 10.85 1.37 -1.36
C PRO A 53 11.80 0.22 -1.00
N VAL A 54 13.05 0.26 -1.47
CA VAL A 54 14.06 -0.75 -1.15
C VAL A 54 14.64 -0.58 0.26
N ARG A 55 14.54 0.61 0.84
CA ARG A 55 15.19 0.97 2.11
C ARG A 55 14.24 1.16 3.29
N VAL A 56 12.94 1.35 3.03
CA VAL A 56 11.94 1.57 4.06
C VAL A 56 11.21 0.28 4.41
N ASN A 57 10.81 0.17 5.68
CA ASN A 57 10.01 -0.96 6.12
C ASN A 57 8.97 -0.57 7.20
N ASP A 58 8.83 0.70 7.52
CA ASP A 58 7.78 1.18 8.40
C ASP A 58 6.44 1.33 7.65
N LEU A 59 5.34 1.17 8.39
CA LEU A 59 3.99 1.19 7.82
C LEU A 59 3.68 2.48 7.06
N TYR A 60 4.09 3.63 7.60
CA TYR A 60 3.68 4.93 7.08
C TYR A 60 4.47 5.31 5.83
N SER A 61 5.77 5.05 5.80
CA SER A 61 6.58 5.15 4.57
C SER A 61 6.05 4.20 3.50
N ASN A 62 5.73 2.95 3.85
CA ASN A 62 5.17 1.97 2.92
C ASN A 62 3.80 2.39 2.37
N THR A 63 2.95 3.05 3.16
CA THR A 63 1.67 3.59 2.69
C THR A 63 1.87 4.62 1.58
N ILE A 64 2.87 5.50 1.72
CA ILE A 64 3.19 6.49 0.69
C ILE A 64 3.84 5.84 -0.54
N THR A 65 4.79 4.94 -0.34
CA THR A 65 5.45 4.25 -1.46
C THR A 65 4.46 3.38 -2.25
N ALA A 66 3.47 2.78 -1.60
CA ALA A 66 2.39 2.02 -2.27
C ALA A 66 1.51 2.90 -3.17
N ALA A 67 1.38 4.20 -2.89
CA ALA A 67 0.69 5.13 -3.76
C ALA A 67 1.53 5.58 -4.97
N ILE A 68 2.86 5.43 -4.91
CA ILE A 68 3.81 5.92 -5.93
C ILE A 68 4.32 4.80 -6.83
N PHE A 69 4.63 3.63 -6.28
CA PHE A 69 5.22 2.51 -7.00
C PHE A 69 4.20 1.41 -7.27
N GLN A 70 4.21 0.86 -8.47
CA GLN A 70 3.37 -0.28 -8.83
C GLN A 70 4.19 -1.58 -8.76
N PRO A 71 3.88 -2.49 -7.85
CA PRO A 71 4.40 -3.85 -7.89
C PRO A 71 3.72 -4.66 -9.01
N LEU A 72 4.26 -5.83 -9.34
CA LEU A 72 3.71 -6.73 -10.35
C LEU A 72 2.28 -7.19 -10.01
N LEU A 73 2.05 -7.49 -8.75
CA LEU A 73 0.79 -8.02 -8.21
C LEU A 73 0.26 -7.07 -7.12
N THR A 74 -1.00 -7.26 -6.74
CA THR A 74 -1.63 -6.59 -5.59
C THR A 74 -2.65 -7.52 -4.97
N TYR A 75 -3.23 -7.11 -3.83
CA TYR A 75 -4.38 -7.81 -3.27
C TYR A 75 -5.68 -7.27 -3.86
N ASP A 76 -6.65 -8.16 -4.07
CA ASP A 76 -8.02 -7.76 -4.31
C ASP A 76 -8.56 -6.98 -3.10
N TRP A 77 -9.17 -5.82 -3.35
CA TRP A 77 -9.58 -4.89 -2.30
C TRP A 77 -10.76 -5.38 -1.45
N MET A 78 -11.53 -6.34 -1.97
CA MET A 78 -12.77 -6.81 -1.34
C MET A 78 -12.79 -8.32 -1.07
N ALA A 79 -11.89 -9.09 -1.66
CA ALA A 79 -11.89 -10.54 -1.50
C ALA A 79 -11.57 -10.98 -0.07
N MET A 80 -12.39 -11.87 0.46
CA MET A 80 -12.19 -12.52 1.76
C MET A 80 -12.43 -14.03 1.61
N PRO A 81 -11.43 -14.88 1.82
CA PRO A 81 -10.04 -14.57 2.20
C PRO A 81 -9.33 -13.75 1.13
N THR A 82 -8.24 -13.09 1.51
CA THR A 82 -7.42 -12.25 0.62
C THR A 82 -6.97 -13.01 -0.62
N GLN A 83 -7.07 -12.37 -1.79
CA GLN A 83 -6.64 -12.92 -3.07
C GLN A 83 -5.60 -12.00 -3.72
N ILE A 84 -4.59 -12.61 -4.35
CA ILE A 84 -3.58 -11.89 -5.11
C ILE A 84 -4.06 -11.77 -6.55
N VAL A 85 -4.00 -10.56 -7.10
CA VAL A 85 -4.43 -10.23 -8.46
C VAL A 85 -3.34 -9.44 -9.21
N PRO A 86 -3.36 -9.40 -10.55
CA PRO A 86 -2.41 -8.62 -11.35
C PRO A 86 -2.54 -7.11 -11.08
N ASN A 87 -1.37 -6.41 -11.02
CA ASN A 87 -1.29 -4.95 -10.94
C ASN A 87 -0.51 -4.40 -12.15
N ALA A 88 0.82 -4.26 -12.07
CA ALA A 88 1.63 -3.92 -13.24
C ALA A 88 1.83 -5.11 -14.20
N ALA A 89 1.62 -6.34 -13.76
CA ALA A 89 1.57 -7.51 -14.64
C ALA A 89 0.24 -7.58 -15.41
N GLU A 90 0.27 -8.06 -16.66
CA GLU A 90 -0.92 -8.26 -17.49
C GLU A 90 -1.85 -9.34 -16.92
N SER A 91 -1.27 -10.41 -16.36
CA SER A 91 -1.94 -11.57 -15.78
C SER A 91 -1.15 -12.14 -14.61
N MET A 92 -1.68 -13.14 -13.94
CA MET A 92 -0.88 -13.98 -13.05
C MET A 92 0.26 -14.64 -13.82
N PRO A 93 1.41 -14.91 -13.19
CA PRO A 93 2.58 -15.46 -13.87
C PRO A 93 2.33 -16.86 -14.43
N GLU A 94 3.00 -17.18 -15.53
CA GLU A 94 3.22 -18.56 -15.93
C GLU A 94 4.24 -19.18 -14.98
N ILE A 95 3.90 -20.38 -14.44
CA ILE A 95 4.74 -21.10 -13.48
C ILE A 95 5.24 -22.37 -14.14
N SER A 96 6.56 -22.63 -14.08
CA SER A 96 7.16 -23.85 -14.62
C SER A 96 6.64 -25.12 -13.94
N ALA A 97 6.75 -26.26 -14.60
CA ALA A 97 6.25 -27.55 -14.10
C ALA A 97 6.86 -27.96 -12.75
N ASP A 98 8.09 -27.55 -12.47
CA ASP A 98 8.78 -27.76 -11.19
C ASP A 98 8.45 -26.71 -10.12
N ASN A 99 7.55 -25.76 -10.43
CA ASN A 99 7.12 -24.63 -9.58
C ASN A 99 8.28 -23.73 -9.10
N THR A 100 9.38 -23.66 -9.82
CA THR A 100 10.53 -22.84 -9.43
C THR A 100 10.69 -21.57 -10.27
N THR A 101 10.15 -21.51 -11.49
CA THR A 101 10.29 -20.35 -12.37
C THR A 101 8.95 -19.68 -12.60
N TYR A 102 8.91 -18.39 -12.35
CA TYR A 102 7.74 -17.51 -12.51
C TYR A 102 8.02 -16.54 -13.64
N THR A 103 7.19 -16.56 -14.68
CA THR A 103 7.31 -15.67 -15.83
C THR A 103 6.15 -14.70 -15.86
N PHE A 104 6.47 -13.41 -15.77
CA PHE A 104 5.52 -12.29 -15.76
C PHE A 104 5.57 -11.52 -17.06
N LYS A 105 4.41 -11.10 -17.56
CA LYS A 105 4.29 -10.10 -18.61
C LYS A 105 3.89 -8.76 -18.01
N VAL A 106 4.73 -7.74 -18.20
CA VAL A 106 4.48 -6.36 -17.75
C VAL A 106 3.52 -5.69 -18.71
N LYS A 107 2.49 -5.02 -18.19
CA LYS A 107 1.55 -4.20 -19.00
C LYS A 107 2.29 -3.14 -19.78
N LYS A 108 1.99 -3.02 -21.07
CA LYS A 108 2.47 -1.94 -21.92
C LYS A 108 1.74 -0.64 -21.61
N GLY A 109 2.39 0.49 -21.86
CA GLY A 109 1.80 1.80 -21.69
C GLY A 109 1.71 2.29 -20.24
N LEU A 110 2.43 1.68 -19.33
CA LEU A 110 2.67 2.21 -17.98
C LEU A 110 3.90 3.12 -18.03
N TYR A 111 3.77 4.36 -17.58
CA TYR A 111 4.84 5.35 -17.66
C TYR A 111 5.20 5.87 -16.27
N PHE A 112 6.49 6.08 -16.06
CA PHE A 112 6.98 6.83 -14.91
C PHE A 112 6.50 8.27 -14.98
N THR A 113 6.30 8.88 -13.83
CA THR A 113 6.07 10.32 -13.76
C THR A 113 7.25 11.07 -14.36
N PRO A 114 7.01 12.20 -15.06
CA PRO A 114 8.09 12.99 -15.62
C PRO A 114 9.13 13.38 -14.57
N ASP A 115 10.38 13.17 -14.88
CA ASP A 115 11.53 13.56 -14.05
C ASP A 115 12.69 14.06 -14.94
N GLU A 116 13.53 14.92 -14.39
CA GLU A 116 14.71 15.42 -15.11
C GLU A 116 15.71 14.30 -15.49
N ALA A 117 15.71 13.16 -14.76
CA ALA A 117 16.52 12.00 -15.12
C ALA A 117 16.19 11.48 -16.53
N PHE A 118 14.98 11.68 -16.99
CA PHE A 118 14.52 11.24 -18.31
C PHE A 118 14.78 12.26 -19.43
N LYS A 119 15.39 13.41 -19.13
CA LYS A 119 15.77 14.43 -20.11
C LYS A 119 14.62 14.86 -21.05
N GLY A 120 13.41 15.00 -20.47
CA GLY A 120 12.20 15.37 -21.20
C GLY A 120 11.55 14.23 -22.00
N GLN A 121 12.07 13.02 -21.95
CA GLN A 121 11.47 11.86 -22.62
C GLN A 121 10.47 11.16 -21.72
N ARG A 122 9.41 10.66 -22.30
CA ARG A 122 8.43 9.81 -21.63
C ARG A 122 9.03 8.40 -21.40
N ARG A 123 9.17 7.98 -20.15
CA ARG A 123 9.85 6.71 -19.76
C ARG A 123 8.84 5.64 -19.40
N GLU A 124 8.74 4.63 -20.26
CA GLU A 124 7.85 3.50 -20.07
C GLU A 124 8.44 2.45 -19.11
N LEU A 125 7.61 1.90 -18.24
CA LEU A 125 7.95 0.80 -17.34
C LEU A 125 8.22 -0.48 -18.14
N THR A 126 9.31 -1.16 -17.83
CA THR A 126 9.75 -2.38 -18.50
C THR A 126 10.09 -3.49 -17.51
N ALA A 127 10.28 -4.71 -18.00
CA ALA A 127 10.74 -5.83 -17.19
C ALA A 127 12.09 -5.55 -16.50
N GLN A 128 12.98 -4.79 -17.17
CA GLN A 128 14.30 -4.46 -16.62
C GLN A 128 14.21 -3.57 -15.36
N ASP A 129 13.16 -2.77 -15.21
CA ASP A 129 12.98 -1.92 -14.04
C ASP A 129 12.66 -2.75 -12.79
N PHE A 130 11.94 -3.85 -12.96
CA PHE A 130 11.72 -4.84 -11.90
C PHE A 130 12.98 -5.64 -11.58
N VAL A 131 13.75 -6.04 -12.60
CA VAL A 131 15.08 -6.66 -12.40
C VAL A 131 15.95 -5.74 -11.56
N TYR A 132 16.04 -4.48 -11.93
CA TYR A 132 16.85 -3.49 -11.22
C TYR A 132 16.40 -3.33 -9.76
N THR A 133 15.09 -3.17 -9.50
CA THR A 133 14.56 -3.04 -8.14
C THR A 133 14.91 -4.24 -7.28
N LEU A 134 14.65 -5.45 -7.78
CA LEU A 134 14.93 -6.67 -7.02
C LEU A 134 16.42 -6.84 -6.73
N LEU A 135 17.29 -6.49 -7.68
CA LEU A 135 18.75 -6.53 -7.48
C LEU A 135 19.24 -5.46 -6.51
N ARG A 136 18.53 -4.33 -6.36
CA ARG A 136 18.87 -3.33 -5.34
C ARG A 136 18.77 -3.87 -3.91
N HIS A 137 17.92 -4.86 -3.65
CA HIS A 137 17.86 -5.54 -2.35
C HIS A 137 19.11 -6.37 -2.08
N ALA A 138 19.77 -6.91 -3.13
CA ALA A 138 21.00 -7.66 -2.99
C ALA A 138 22.24 -6.77 -2.80
N ASP A 139 22.18 -5.48 -3.18
CA ASP A 139 23.30 -4.54 -3.02
C ASP A 139 23.44 -4.12 -1.55
N PRO A 140 24.55 -4.48 -0.89
CA PRO A 140 24.78 -4.17 0.52
C PRO A 140 24.75 -2.66 0.84
N LYS A 141 25.05 -1.80 -0.14
CA LYS A 141 25.00 -0.35 0.02
C LYS A 141 23.60 0.16 0.32
N ASN A 142 22.56 -0.50 -0.21
CA ASN A 142 21.18 -0.08 0.02
C ASN A 142 20.67 -0.43 1.41
N ARG A 143 21.33 -1.34 2.14
CA ARG A 143 20.93 -1.77 3.49
C ARG A 143 19.47 -2.17 3.57
N SER A 144 18.99 -2.89 2.54
CA SER A 144 17.59 -3.29 2.47
C SER A 144 17.17 -4.12 3.68
N PRO A 145 16.11 -3.73 4.40
CA PRO A 145 15.57 -4.53 5.48
C PRO A 145 14.87 -5.82 5.01
N GLN A 146 14.52 -5.89 3.71
CA GLN A 146 13.86 -7.05 3.10
C GLN A 146 14.85 -8.06 2.48
N VAL A 147 16.15 -7.90 2.68
CA VAL A 147 17.15 -8.80 2.05
C VAL A 147 16.92 -10.26 2.40
N SER A 148 16.51 -10.56 3.64
CA SER A 148 16.21 -11.92 4.11
C SER A 148 15.00 -12.55 3.40
N ASP A 149 14.09 -11.74 2.88
CA ASP A 149 12.91 -12.25 2.17
C ASP A 149 13.28 -12.84 0.80
N PHE A 150 14.46 -12.50 0.28
CA PHE A 150 14.93 -12.91 -1.04
C PHE A 150 16.16 -13.84 -1.01
N ASP A 151 17.02 -13.74 0.03
CA ASP A 151 18.33 -14.39 0.10
C ASP A 151 18.26 -15.91 -0.11
N ASP A 152 17.32 -16.57 0.60
CA ASP A 152 17.16 -18.03 0.54
C ASP A 152 16.12 -18.48 -0.51
N LYS A 153 15.45 -17.55 -1.15
CA LYS A 153 14.36 -17.85 -2.08
C LYS A 153 14.78 -17.76 -3.54
N ILE A 154 15.45 -16.69 -3.93
CA ILE A 154 15.78 -16.45 -5.35
C ILE A 154 17.13 -17.06 -5.70
N PHE A 155 17.17 -17.83 -6.76
CA PHE A 155 18.39 -18.52 -7.22
C PHE A 155 19.51 -17.51 -7.52
N GLY A 156 20.67 -17.68 -6.88
CA GLY A 156 21.86 -16.85 -7.08
C GLY A 156 21.82 -15.48 -6.40
N PHE A 157 20.76 -15.13 -5.66
CA PHE A 157 20.62 -13.84 -5.00
C PHE A 157 21.67 -13.66 -3.88
N ALA A 158 21.75 -14.60 -2.94
CA ALA A 158 22.74 -14.58 -1.85
C ALA A 158 24.17 -14.56 -2.40
N ASP A 159 24.46 -15.26 -3.49
CA ASP A 159 25.79 -15.28 -4.11
C ASP A 159 26.17 -13.93 -4.73
N SER A 160 25.21 -13.24 -5.34
CA SER A 160 25.41 -11.90 -5.88
C SER A 160 25.73 -10.91 -4.75
N ARG A 161 25.02 -11.00 -3.63
CA ARG A 161 25.30 -10.20 -2.43
C ARG A 161 26.67 -10.50 -1.83
N LYS A 162 27.05 -11.78 -1.70
CA LYS A 162 28.38 -12.18 -1.21
C LYS A 162 29.50 -11.63 -2.09
N ARG A 163 29.34 -11.70 -3.43
CA ARG A 163 30.33 -11.11 -4.37
C ARG A 163 30.44 -9.59 -4.19
N ALA A 164 29.31 -8.89 -4.01
CA ALA A 164 29.32 -7.45 -3.80
C ALA A 164 29.98 -7.05 -2.48
N VAL A 165 29.77 -7.83 -1.39
CA VAL A 165 30.47 -7.62 -0.11
C VAL A 165 31.97 -7.79 -0.29
N ALA A 166 32.42 -8.85 -0.99
CA ALA A 166 33.84 -9.14 -1.20
C ALA A 166 34.54 -8.11 -2.09
N SER A 167 33.85 -7.61 -3.13
CA SER A 167 34.41 -6.63 -4.08
C SER A 167 34.18 -5.16 -3.69
N GLY A 168 33.32 -4.89 -2.72
CA GLY A 168 32.90 -3.54 -2.34
C GLY A 168 31.96 -2.86 -3.37
N LYS A 169 31.53 -3.57 -4.42
CA LYS A 169 30.70 -3.04 -5.50
C LYS A 169 29.69 -4.07 -5.96
N PHE A 170 28.42 -3.65 -6.15
CA PHE A 170 27.40 -4.44 -6.82
C PHE A 170 27.38 -4.12 -8.32
N ASP A 171 27.40 -5.16 -9.17
CA ASP A 171 27.35 -5.00 -10.63
C ASP A 171 25.92 -5.25 -11.12
N TYR A 172 25.18 -4.17 -11.42
CA TYR A 172 23.81 -4.21 -11.95
C TYR A 172 23.74 -4.61 -13.44
N ASP A 173 24.87 -4.60 -14.15
CA ASP A 173 24.93 -4.94 -15.56
C ASP A 173 25.25 -6.43 -15.78
N GLN A 174 25.72 -7.10 -14.73
CA GLN A 174 25.91 -8.56 -14.77
C GLN A 174 24.57 -9.28 -14.84
N LYS A 175 24.45 -10.20 -15.83
CA LYS A 175 23.25 -11.04 -15.94
C LYS A 175 23.05 -11.90 -14.69
N HIS A 176 21.92 -11.73 -14.03
CA HIS A 176 21.60 -12.47 -12.82
C HIS A 176 20.91 -13.81 -13.17
N PRO A 177 21.32 -14.94 -12.57
CA PRO A 177 20.81 -16.27 -12.96
C PRO A 177 19.35 -16.51 -12.51
N GLY A 178 18.88 -15.82 -11.49
CA GLY A 178 17.53 -16.00 -10.93
C GLY A 178 16.58 -14.83 -11.16
N ILE A 179 17.06 -13.69 -11.69
CA ILE A 179 16.21 -12.51 -11.96
C ILE A 179 16.68 -11.91 -13.28
N TYR A 180 15.87 -11.97 -14.32
CA TYR A 180 16.27 -11.43 -15.62
C TYR A 180 15.07 -11.11 -16.51
N ALA A 181 15.22 -10.13 -17.38
CA ALA A 181 14.30 -9.85 -18.45
C ALA A 181 14.58 -10.76 -19.65
N LEU A 182 13.55 -11.45 -20.15
CA LEU A 182 13.60 -12.24 -21.37
C LEU A 182 13.47 -11.35 -22.61
N ASP A 183 12.65 -10.31 -22.49
CA ASP A 183 12.46 -9.25 -23.47
C ASP A 183 12.03 -7.96 -22.71
N ARG A 184 11.66 -6.92 -23.47
CA ARG A 184 11.28 -5.62 -22.90
C ARG A 184 10.18 -5.70 -21.85
N TYR A 185 9.24 -6.64 -21.96
CA TYR A 185 8.06 -6.74 -21.12
C TYR A 185 7.93 -8.09 -20.41
N THR A 186 8.88 -9.01 -20.60
CA THR A 186 8.81 -10.33 -19.98
C THR A 186 9.91 -10.51 -18.93
N LEU A 187 9.52 -10.65 -17.68
CA LEU A 187 10.37 -10.87 -16.52
C LEU A 187 10.32 -12.34 -16.10
N ALA A 188 11.48 -12.96 -15.89
CA ALA A 188 11.59 -14.27 -15.27
C ALA A 188 12.25 -14.18 -13.89
N ILE A 189 11.65 -14.87 -12.91
CA ILE A 189 12.20 -15.03 -11.56
C ILE A 189 12.28 -16.51 -11.26
N LYS A 190 13.49 -17.01 -10.99
CA LYS A 190 13.76 -18.41 -10.65
C LYS A 190 14.06 -18.54 -9.16
N LEU A 191 13.34 -19.43 -8.50
CA LEU A 191 13.52 -19.76 -7.09
C LEU A 191 14.52 -20.91 -6.91
N VAL A 192 15.07 -21.01 -5.71
CA VAL A 192 15.90 -22.15 -5.26
C VAL A 192 15.06 -23.40 -5.13
N GLN A 193 13.84 -23.26 -4.62
CA GLN A 193 12.84 -24.30 -4.41
C GLN A 193 11.43 -23.74 -4.54
N PRO A 194 10.40 -24.56 -4.76
CA PRO A 194 9.02 -24.11 -4.78
C PRO A 194 8.61 -23.38 -3.49
N ASP A 195 8.03 -22.18 -3.62
CA ASP A 195 7.48 -21.43 -2.51
C ASP A 195 6.09 -20.89 -2.86
N ARG A 196 5.06 -21.41 -2.20
CA ARG A 196 3.65 -21.00 -2.41
C ARG A 196 3.38 -19.56 -1.98
N ASN A 197 4.20 -19.01 -1.09
CA ASN A 197 4.04 -17.67 -0.57
C ASN A 197 4.85 -16.62 -1.34
N PHE A 198 5.66 -17.04 -2.33
CA PHE A 198 6.53 -16.12 -3.05
C PHE A 198 5.78 -14.97 -3.70
N LEU A 199 4.60 -15.21 -4.27
CA LEU A 199 3.80 -14.18 -4.94
C LEU A 199 3.39 -13.04 -3.99
N SER A 200 3.24 -13.31 -2.70
CA SER A 200 2.89 -12.27 -1.71
C SER A 200 3.99 -11.21 -1.56
N LEU A 201 5.25 -11.56 -1.77
CA LEU A 201 6.36 -10.59 -1.75
C LEU A 201 6.23 -9.59 -2.89
N LEU A 202 5.71 -10.03 -4.04
CA LEU A 202 5.58 -9.22 -5.25
C LEU A 202 4.31 -8.34 -5.26
N THR A 203 3.55 -8.33 -4.17
CA THR A 203 2.45 -7.39 -3.94
C THR A 203 2.88 -6.12 -3.21
N ASN A 204 4.09 -6.12 -2.66
CA ASN A 204 4.60 -5.02 -1.84
C ASN A 204 5.28 -3.92 -2.68
N PRO A 205 5.20 -2.65 -2.26
CA PRO A 205 5.83 -1.54 -2.98
C PRO A 205 7.35 -1.70 -3.13
N PHE A 206 8.01 -2.39 -2.21
CA PHE A 206 9.45 -2.67 -2.32
C PHE A 206 9.83 -3.55 -3.54
N ALA A 207 8.86 -4.26 -4.12
CA ALA A 207 9.03 -5.00 -5.38
C ALA A 207 8.50 -4.20 -6.61
N GLY A 208 8.11 -2.95 -6.44
CA GLY A 208 7.65 -2.08 -7.53
C GLY A 208 8.80 -1.66 -8.46
N GLY A 209 8.50 -1.49 -9.75
CA GLY A 209 9.52 -1.12 -10.74
C GLY A 209 10.11 0.27 -10.48
N MET A 210 11.43 0.37 -10.48
CA MET A 210 12.18 1.63 -10.32
C MET A 210 13.05 1.91 -11.55
N ALA A 211 13.02 3.14 -12.03
CA ALA A 211 13.90 3.57 -13.11
C ALA A 211 15.32 3.76 -12.58
N ARG A 212 16.29 3.06 -13.18
CA ARG A 212 17.71 3.13 -12.79
C ARG A 212 18.25 4.56 -12.90
N GLU A 213 17.86 5.28 -13.93
CA GLU A 213 18.28 6.65 -14.23
C GLU A 213 17.92 7.62 -13.08
N VAL A 214 16.79 7.41 -12.45
CA VAL A 214 16.32 8.21 -11.31
C VAL A 214 17.19 7.93 -10.09
N VAL A 215 17.41 6.64 -9.78
CA VAL A 215 18.25 6.24 -8.65
C VAL A 215 19.69 6.73 -8.81
N GLU A 216 20.25 6.63 -10.01
CA GLU A 216 21.60 7.10 -10.32
C GLU A 216 21.72 8.63 -10.21
N LYS A 217 20.69 9.37 -10.65
CA LYS A 217 20.67 10.83 -10.57
C LYS A 217 20.63 11.34 -9.12
N TYR A 218 19.70 10.82 -8.32
CA TYR A 218 19.50 11.30 -6.96
C TYR A 218 20.44 10.64 -5.95
N GLY A 219 21.00 9.48 -6.29
CA GLY A 219 21.92 8.75 -5.43
C GLY A 219 21.25 8.20 -4.16
N PHE A 220 22.08 7.63 -3.30
CA PHE A 220 21.64 6.88 -2.12
C PHE A 220 20.76 7.68 -1.14
N GLU A 221 21.12 8.94 -0.87
CA GLU A 221 20.33 9.76 0.07
C GLU A 221 19.18 10.49 -0.64
N GLY A 222 19.43 11.00 -1.85
CA GLY A 222 18.43 11.81 -2.55
C GLY A 222 17.21 11.03 -3.01
N ILE A 223 17.34 9.73 -3.30
CA ILE A 223 16.19 8.89 -3.70
C ILE A 223 15.13 8.77 -2.59
N MET A 224 15.50 8.91 -1.31
CA MET A 224 14.57 8.93 -0.18
C MET A 224 13.55 10.07 -0.25
N SER A 225 13.88 11.17 -0.93
CA SER A 225 13.06 12.37 -1.05
C SER A 225 12.49 12.59 -2.46
N ASN A 226 12.96 11.83 -3.43
CA ASN A 226 12.60 11.96 -4.85
C ASN A 226 12.08 10.64 -5.42
N PRO A 227 10.99 10.09 -4.87
CA PRO A 227 10.41 8.86 -5.39
C PRO A 227 9.72 9.13 -6.73
N VAL A 228 10.13 8.41 -7.77
CA VAL A 228 9.55 8.47 -9.11
C VAL A 228 9.02 7.09 -9.47
N GLY A 229 7.72 6.97 -9.61
CA GLY A 229 7.05 5.70 -9.87
C GLY A 229 6.00 5.80 -10.98
N THR A 230 5.27 4.72 -11.17
CA THR A 230 4.19 4.59 -12.15
C THR A 230 2.81 4.54 -11.49
N GLY A 231 2.75 4.65 -10.18
CA GLY A 231 1.53 4.54 -9.38
C GLY A 231 0.57 5.73 -9.54
N PRO A 232 -0.58 5.67 -8.85
CA PRO A 232 -1.64 6.67 -8.98
C PRO A 232 -1.29 8.07 -8.48
N TYR A 233 -0.26 8.22 -7.66
CA TYR A 233 0.11 9.50 -7.06
C TYR A 233 1.60 9.82 -7.20
N ILE A 234 1.92 11.11 -7.08
CA ILE A 234 3.26 11.69 -7.08
C ILE A 234 3.47 12.41 -5.75
N LEU A 235 4.68 12.34 -5.20
CA LEU A 235 5.07 13.18 -4.07
C LEU A 235 5.23 14.62 -4.55
N GLU A 236 4.33 15.51 -4.11
CA GLU A 236 4.39 16.94 -4.43
C GLU A 236 5.20 17.72 -3.41
N LYS A 237 5.03 17.39 -2.12
CA LYS A 237 5.74 18.06 -1.03
C LYS A 237 5.97 17.10 0.13
N TRP A 238 7.14 17.21 0.71
CA TRP A 238 7.48 16.53 1.95
C TRP A 238 8.19 17.47 2.90
N VAL A 239 7.59 17.68 4.06
CA VAL A 239 8.20 18.30 5.22
C VAL A 239 8.32 17.22 6.28
N ARG A 240 9.52 16.68 6.43
CA ARG A 240 9.79 15.49 7.26
C ARG A 240 9.22 15.64 8.67
N GLY A 241 8.48 14.62 9.13
CA GLY A 241 7.84 14.60 10.44
C GLY A 241 6.72 15.63 10.63
N SER A 242 6.22 16.24 9.54
CA SER A 242 5.17 17.26 9.63
C SER A 242 4.08 17.08 8.58
N LYS A 243 4.41 17.13 7.30
CA LYS A 243 3.43 17.13 6.22
C LYS A 243 3.92 16.42 4.98
N ILE A 244 3.07 15.55 4.42
CA ILE A 244 3.26 14.94 3.10
C ILE A 244 2.08 15.35 2.22
N ILE A 245 2.36 15.73 0.98
CA ILE A 245 1.35 16.06 -0.01
C ILE A 245 1.59 15.22 -1.25
N LEU A 246 0.58 14.45 -1.61
CA LEU A 246 0.53 13.70 -2.85
C LEU A 246 -0.48 14.35 -3.80
N LYS A 247 -0.16 14.37 -5.09
CA LYS A 247 -1.08 14.73 -6.16
C LYS A 247 -1.28 13.57 -7.11
N ALA A 248 -2.42 13.52 -7.77
CA ALA A 248 -2.70 12.49 -8.77
C ALA A 248 -1.64 12.50 -9.88
N ASN A 249 -1.18 11.31 -10.27
CA ASN A 249 -0.20 11.14 -11.33
C ASN A 249 -0.89 11.26 -12.71
N PRO A 250 -0.58 12.25 -13.55
CA PRO A 250 -1.21 12.40 -14.85
C PRO A 250 -0.88 11.27 -15.83
N GLU A 251 0.22 10.55 -15.62
CA GLU A 251 0.61 9.40 -16.46
C GLU A 251 -0.08 8.10 -16.06
N PHE A 252 -0.76 8.06 -14.91
CA PHE A 252 -1.46 6.87 -14.46
C PHE A 252 -2.76 6.67 -15.23
N PRO A 253 -2.94 5.54 -15.94
CA PRO A 253 -4.09 5.34 -16.82
C PRO A 253 -5.41 5.14 -16.07
N GLY A 254 -5.35 4.95 -14.75
CA GLY A 254 -6.49 4.57 -13.93
C GLY A 254 -6.89 3.10 -14.12
N PHE A 255 -7.87 2.69 -13.33
CA PHE A 255 -8.53 1.39 -13.48
C PHE A 255 -10.02 1.53 -13.14
N VAL A 256 -10.82 0.58 -13.60
CA VAL A 256 -12.25 0.53 -13.26
C VAL A 256 -12.41 -0.30 -12.00
N TRP A 257 -13.15 0.23 -11.02
CA TRP A 257 -13.47 -0.51 -9.82
C TRP A 257 -14.45 -1.65 -10.14
N ASP A 258 -14.02 -2.89 -9.94
CA ASP A 258 -14.78 -4.10 -10.22
C ASP A 258 -14.54 -5.19 -9.15
N PHE A 259 -14.35 -4.77 -7.91
CA PHE A 259 -14.10 -5.67 -6.78
C PHE A 259 -15.42 -6.05 -6.10
N GLN A 260 -15.56 -7.32 -5.77
CA GLN A 260 -16.77 -7.87 -5.18
C GLN A 260 -16.48 -8.50 -3.81
N PRO A 261 -17.14 -8.03 -2.75
CA PRO A 261 -16.99 -8.63 -1.43
C PRO A 261 -17.83 -9.92 -1.31
N PRO A 262 -17.57 -10.75 -0.29
CA PRO A 262 -18.40 -11.88 0.03
C PRO A 262 -19.86 -11.46 0.31
N PRO A 263 -20.86 -12.33 -0.05
CA PRO A 263 -22.29 -11.99 0.03
C PRO A 263 -22.81 -11.78 1.47
N ASN A 264 -22.08 -12.24 2.46
CA ASN A 264 -22.43 -12.07 3.89
C ASN A 264 -21.83 -10.80 4.54
N LYS A 265 -21.35 -9.83 3.73
CA LYS A 265 -20.73 -8.60 4.17
C LYS A 265 -21.54 -7.36 3.73
N PRO A 266 -22.61 -6.98 4.44
CA PRO A 266 -23.56 -5.98 3.96
C PRO A 266 -22.97 -4.57 3.84
N VAL A 267 -21.99 -4.20 4.65
CA VAL A 267 -21.33 -2.89 4.58
C VAL A 267 -20.46 -2.82 3.33
N GLU A 268 -19.65 -3.86 3.12
CA GLU A 268 -18.76 -3.98 1.97
C GLU A 268 -19.55 -4.08 0.66
N LEU A 269 -20.69 -4.79 0.63
CA LEU A 269 -21.61 -4.85 -0.51
C LEU A 269 -22.16 -3.47 -0.86
N ARG A 270 -22.55 -2.66 0.12
CA ARG A 270 -23.00 -1.29 -0.10
C ARG A 270 -21.89 -0.43 -0.69
N ILE A 271 -20.66 -0.54 -0.17
CA ILE A 271 -19.50 0.20 -0.70
C ILE A 271 -19.22 -0.24 -2.14
N ALA A 272 -19.16 -1.55 -2.40
CA ALA A 272 -18.93 -2.09 -3.74
C ALA A 272 -20.00 -1.60 -4.73
N SER A 273 -21.27 -1.61 -4.37
CA SER A 273 -22.34 -1.10 -5.25
C SER A 273 -22.21 0.39 -5.60
N GLN A 274 -21.70 1.21 -4.67
CA GLN A 274 -21.45 2.62 -4.90
C GLN A 274 -20.21 2.87 -5.78
N MET A 275 -19.25 1.95 -5.74
CA MET A 275 -17.97 2.07 -6.45
C MET A 275 -17.97 1.38 -7.81
N GLN A 276 -18.88 0.42 -8.03
CA GLN A 276 -18.94 -0.39 -9.26
C GLN A 276 -18.91 0.47 -10.53
N GLY A 277 -17.98 0.15 -11.42
CA GLY A 277 -17.80 0.83 -12.70
C GLY A 277 -17.15 2.21 -12.61
N ARG A 278 -16.83 2.73 -11.43
CA ARG A 278 -16.13 4.01 -11.29
C ARG A 278 -14.67 3.87 -11.69
N LYS A 279 -14.15 4.86 -12.38
CA LYS A 279 -12.71 4.97 -12.67
C LYS A 279 -11.96 5.46 -11.44
N MET A 280 -10.83 4.86 -11.18
CA MET A 280 -9.94 5.15 -10.04
C MET A 280 -8.57 5.64 -10.53
N PRO A 281 -7.89 6.49 -9.75
CA PRO A 281 -8.30 7.13 -8.51
C PRO A 281 -9.33 8.25 -8.74
N GLN A 282 -10.11 8.61 -7.71
CA GLN A 282 -11.08 9.71 -7.79
C GLN A 282 -10.60 10.97 -7.05
N ILE A 283 -9.60 10.83 -6.20
CA ILE A 283 -9.08 11.90 -5.35
C ILE A 283 -7.84 12.50 -6.03
N GLY A 284 -7.86 13.82 -6.26
CA GLY A 284 -6.77 14.51 -6.91
C GLY A 284 -5.61 14.86 -6.01
N ARG A 285 -5.87 15.02 -4.69
CA ARG A 285 -4.86 15.43 -3.71
C ARG A 285 -5.03 14.68 -2.40
N VAL A 286 -3.92 14.19 -1.84
CA VAL A 286 -3.89 13.59 -0.52
C VAL A 286 -2.94 14.42 0.35
N GLU A 287 -3.43 14.87 1.49
CA GLU A 287 -2.65 15.61 2.48
C GLU A 287 -2.53 14.77 3.76
N VAL A 288 -1.30 14.43 4.11
CA VAL A 288 -1.00 13.69 5.32
C VAL A 288 -0.34 14.62 6.32
N SER A 289 -0.92 14.77 7.49
CA SER A 289 -0.32 15.49 8.62
C SER A 289 0.27 14.49 9.61
N ILE A 290 1.44 14.78 10.18
CA ILE A 290 1.99 13.97 11.25
C ILE A 290 1.44 14.51 12.57
N ILE A 291 0.62 13.72 13.26
CA ILE A 291 -0.02 14.09 14.54
C ILE A 291 0.15 12.91 15.50
N GLU A 292 1.20 12.97 16.32
CA GLU A 292 1.61 11.85 17.17
C GLU A 292 0.68 11.67 18.38
N GLU A 293 0.15 12.78 18.92
CA GLU A 293 -0.68 12.75 20.11
C GLU A 293 -2.13 12.38 19.80
N PRO A 294 -2.69 11.31 20.40
CA PRO A 294 -4.05 10.84 20.14
C PRO A 294 -5.13 11.90 20.40
N GLN A 295 -4.94 12.75 21.40
CA GLN A 295 -5.86 13.86 21.69
C GLN A 295 -5.86 14.91 20.58
N SER A 296 -4.68 15.30 20.10
CA SER A 296 -4.54 16.27 19.01
C SER A 296 -5.15 15.72 17.71
N MET A 297 -4.95 14.41 17.43
CA MET A 297 -5.55 13.74 16.26
C MET A 297 -7.09 13.74 16.36
N TRP A 298 -7.65 13.45 17.53
CA TRP A 298 -9.08 13.49 17.76
C TRP A 298 -9.64 14.91 17.60
N LEU A 299 -8.93 15.93 18.09
CA LEU A 299 -9.33 17.33 17.94
C LEU A 299 -9.28 17.77 16.48
N ALA A 300 -8.25 17.41 15.72
CA ALA A 300 -8.14 17.68 14.28
C ALA A 300 -9.31 17.07 13.49
N PHE A 301 -9.71 15.83 13.82
CA PHE A 301 -10.90 15.21 13.24
C PHE A 301 -12.18 15.94 13.62
N SER A 302 -12.36 16.24 14.91
CA SER A 302 -13.53 16.98 15.42
C SER A 302 -13.65 18.39 14.82
N GLY A 303 -12.49 19.03 14.57
CA GLY A 303 -12.38 20.33 13.89
C GLY A 303 -12.48 20.28 12.37
N LYS A 304 -12.67 19.07 11.77
CA LYS A 304 -12.74 18.86 10.31
C LYS A 304 -11.45 19.22 9.56
N GLU A 305 -10.31 19.17 10.26
CA GLU A 305 -8.99 19.36 9.66
C GLU A 305 -8.48 18.09 8.96
N ILE A 306 -8.95 16.92 9.41
CA ILE A 306 -8.73 15.61 8.78
C ILE A 306 -10.06 14.91 8.54
N ASP A 307 -10.12 14.11 7.48
CA ASP A 307 -11.35 13.47 6.99
C ASP A 307 -11.60 12.08 7.61
N SER A 308 -10.59 11.48 8.23
CA SER A 308 -10.70 10.18 8.89
C SER A 308 -9.80 10.07 10.11
N VAL A 309 -10.24 9.28 11.10
CA VAL A 309 -9.47 8.99 12.32
C VAL A 309 -9.76 7.56 12.79
N ALA A 310 -8.71 6.84 13.20
CA ALA A 310 -8.89 5.67 14.04
C ALA A 310 -9.17 6.17 15.46
N VAL A 311 -10.36 5.86 16.01
CA VAL A 311 -10.78 6.40 17.32
C VAL A 311 -9.85 5.87 18.43
N PRO A 312 -9.08 6.74 19.11
CA PRO A 312 -8.22 6.29 20.20
C PRO A 312 -9.05 5.73 21.35
N PRO A 313 -8.55 4.71 22.09
CA PRO A 313 -9.30 4.10 23.20
C PRO A 313 -9.82 5.11 24.23
N SER A 314 -9.07 6.15 24.52
CA SER A 314 -9.45 7.24 25.46
C SER A 314 -10.64 8.10 24.98
N PHE A 315 -10.98 8.04 23.68
CA PHE A 315 -12.06 8.81 23.07
C PHE A 315 -13.25 7.96 22.61
N ILE A 316 -13.24 6.65 22.85
CA ILE A 316 -14.32 5.75 22.44
C ILE A 316 -15.67 6.23 22.91
N GLU A 317 -15.81 6.64 24.17
CA GLU A 317 -17.07 7.12 24.75
C GLU A 317 -17.55 8.47 24.17
N LYS A 318 -16.65 9.22 23.51
CA LYS A 318 -17.00 10.44 22.76
C LYS A 318 -17.40 10.16 21.31
N ALA A 319 -17.12 8.96 20.82
CA ALA A 319 -17.45 8.51 19.48
C ALA A 319 -18.64 7.56 19.46
N LEU A 320 -18.72 6.64 20.43
CA LEU A 320 -19.63 5.50 20.42
C LEU A 320 -20.57 5.49 21.64
N THR A 321 -21.74 4.88 21.42
CA THR A 321 -22.67 4.50 22.49
C THR A 321 -22.14 3.27 23.25
N PRO A 322 -22.70 2.92 24.43
CA PRO A 322 -22.38 1.67 25.11
C PRO A 322 -22.66 0.39 24.28
N LYS A 323 -23.49 0.49 23.24
CA LYS A 323 -23.77 -0.60 22.29
C LYS A 323 -22.77 -0.62 21.11
N ASN A 324 -21.74 0.22 21.16
CA ASN A 324 -20.77 0.38 20.09
C ASN A 324 -21.32 0.95 18.78
N ASP A 325 -22.47 1.62 18.78
CA ASP A 325 -22.96 2.38 17.64
C ASP A 325 -22.38 3.80 17.64
N LEU A 326 -22.25 4.41 16.46
CA LEU A 326 -21.82 5.80 16.35
C LEU A 326 -22.82 6.73 17.04
N LEU A 327 -22.35 7.69 17.83
CA LEU A 327 -23.21 8.69 18.48
C LEU A 327 -23.99 9.51 17.45
N GLN A 328 -25.25 9.83 17.73
CA GLN A 328 -26.15 10.58 16.83
C GLN A 328 -25.57 11.96 16.46
N THR A 329 -24.80 12.56 17.35
CA THR A 329 -24.12 13.83 17.08
C THR A 329 -23.13 13.75 15.90
N TRP A 330 -22.48 12.61 15.70
CA TRP A 330 -21.60 12.35 14.57
C TRP A 330 -22.37 11.97 13.31
N VAL A 331 -23.42 11.15 13.47
CA VAL A 331 -24.32 10.78 12.37
C VAL A 331 -24.95 12.02 11.74
N ALA A 332 -25.44 12.95 12.56
CA ALA A 332 -26.02 14.22 12.11
C ALA A 332 -25.02 15.12 11.34
N GLN A 333 -23.73 14.94 11.58
CA GLN A 333 -22.65 15.63 10.84
C GLN A 333 -22.21 14.90 9.56
N GLY A 334 -22.85 13.79 9.20
CA GLY A 334 -22.51 13.00 8.04
C GLY A 334 -21.31 12.07 8.24
N VAL A 335 -20.85 11.88 9.47
CA VAL A 335 -19.76 10.95 9.77
C VAL A 335 -20.24 9.51 9.60
N ASN A 336 -19.45 8.71 8.93
CA ASN A 336 -19.67 7.28 8.78
C ASN A 336 -18.64 6.51 9.60
N MET A 337 -19.07 5.44 10.23
CA MET A 337 -18.20 4.51 10.94
C MET A 337 -17.97 3.26 10.11
N TYR A 338 -16.71 2.88 9.98
CA TYR A 338 -16.31 1.59 9.46
C TYR A 338 -15.57 0.81 10.56
N ARG A 339 -15.85 -0.47 10.68
CA ARG A 339 -15.20 -1.37 11.63
C ARG A 339 -14.81 -2.65 10.92
N SER A 340 -13.56 -3.00 10.99
CA SER A 340 -13.02 -4.26 10.44
C SER A 340 -12.13 -4.95 11.45
N VAL A 341 -12.00 -6.26 11.31
CA VAL A 341 -10.92 -7.00 11.96
C VAL A 341 -9.66 -6.77 11.14
N GLU A 342 -8.59 -6.32 11.80
CA GLU A 342 -7.30 -6.11 11.14
C GLU A 342 -6.54 -7.44 10.99
N PRO A 343 -5.68 -7.57 9.97
CA PRO A 343 -4.79 -8.72 9.80
C PRO A 343 -3.61 -8.66 10.77
N ASP A 344 -3.85 -8.20 11.98
CA ASP A 344 -2.86 -7.99 13.03
C ASP A 344 -3.20 -8.82 14.26
N ILE A 345 -2.19 -9.35 14.92
CA ILE A 345 -2.30 -10.09 16.19
C ILE A 345 -1.30 -9.54 17.17
N ARG A 346 -1.81 -9.11 18.32
CA ARG A 346 -0.98 -8.71 19.45
C ARG A 346 -0.84 -9.87 20.41
N TYR A 347 0.40 -10.23 20.72
CA TYR A 347 0.69 -11.34 21.59
C TYR A 347 1.86 -11.03 22.52
N GLN A 348 1.91 -11.74 23.63
CA GLN A 348 3.04 -11.72 24.54
C GLN A 348 3.85 -13.01 24.36
N PHE A 349 5.15 -12.91 24.47
CA PHE A 349 6.05 -14.06 24.39
C PHE A 349 7.11 -14.01 25.49
N PHE A 350 7.64 -15.16 25.83
CA PHE A 350 8.73 -15.28 26.81
C PHE A 350 10.08 -15.36 26.11
N ASN A 351 11.07 -14.67 26.66
CA ASN A 351 12.45 -14.86 26.24
C ASN A 351 12.92 -16.25 26.70
N MET A 352 13.02 -17.20 25.80
CA MET A 352 13.37 -18.57 26.08
C MET A 352 14.85 -18.76 26.54
N LYS A 353 15.70 -17.72 26.43
CA LYS A 353 17.07 -17.70 26.93
C LYS A 353 17.16 -17.10 28.33
N ASP A 354 16.08 -16.57 28.86
CA ASP A 354 16.05 -16.00 30.21
C ASP A 354 16.34 -17.08 31.27
N PRO A 355 17.21 -16.83 32.27
CA PRO A 355 17.61 -17.82 33.25
C PRO A 355 16.48 -18.23 34.22
N VAL A 356 15.46 -17.38 34.42
CA VAL A 356 14.33 -17.64 35.33
C VAL A 356 13.17 -18.30 34.61
N ILE A 357 12.65 -17.65 33.54
CA ILE A 357 11.41 -18.08 32.84
C ILE A 357 11.68 -18.86 31.55
N GLY A 358 12.89 -18.78 30.99
CA GLY A 358 13.29 -19.47 29.76
C GLY A 358 13.65 -20.94 29.99
N GLY A 359 13.85 -21.67 28.88
CA GLY A 359 14.17 -23.10 28.88
C GLY A 359 12.94 -24.01 28.98
N TYR A 360 13.20 -25.33 29.07
CA TYR A 360 12.15 -26.34 28.88
C TYR A 360 12.03 -27.31 30.09
N THR A 361 12.55 -26.95 31.25
CA THR A 361 12.33 -27.79 32.46
C THR A 361 10.87 -27.71 32.90
N PRO A 362 10.33 -28.75 33.58
CA PRO A 362 8.93 -28.77 34.02
C PRO A 362 8.54 -27.55 34.90
N GLU A 363 9.45 -27.09 35.76
CA GLU A 363 9.21 -25.97 36.67
C GLU A 363 9.06 -24.64 35.86
N LYS A 364 9.93 -24.44 34.88
CA LYS A 364 9.89 -23.24 34.00
C LYS A 364 8.69 -23.25 33.10
N ILE A 365 8.27 -24.42 32.61
CA ILE A 365 7.03 -24.56 31.85
C ILE A 365 5.83 -24.23 32.72
N ALA A 366 5.80 -24.76 33.96
CA ALA A 366 4.74 -24.48 34.93
C ALA A 366 4.68 -22.99 35.31
N LEU A 367 5.83 -22.32 35.49
CA LEU A 367 5.90 -20.90 35.77
C LEU A 367 5.32 -20.08 34.62
N ARG A 368 5.70 -20.35 33.38
CA ARG A 368 5.13 -19.65 32.21
C ARG A 368 3.62 -19.87 32.06
N ARG A 369 3.14 -21.09 32.33
CA ARG A 369 1.70 -21.40 32.34
C ARG A 369 0.98 -20.60 33.45
N ALA A 370 1.52 -20.52 34.63
CA ALA A 370 0.93 -19.73 35.71
C ALA A 370 0.84 -18.24 35.35
N ILE A 371 1.89 -17.67 34.75
CA ILE A 371 1.88 -16.27 34.28
C ILE A 371 0.80 -16.04 33.23
N ILE A 372 0.68 -16.93 32.24
CA ILE A 372 -0.34 -16.82 31.19
C ILE A 372 -1.76 -16.94 31.77
N MET A 373 -1.97 -17.86 32.71
CA MET A 373 -3.27 -18.07 33.37
C MET A 373 -3.68 -16.88 34.26
N GLY A 374 -2.70 -16.15 34.82
CA GLY A 374 -2.95 -14.92 35.58
C GLY A 374 -3.33 -13.70 34.76
N PHE A 375 -3.25 -13.78 33.42
CA PHE A 375 -3.57 -12.67 32.53
C PHE A 375 -4.98 -12.81 31.94
N ASP A 376 -5.87 -11.92 32.35
CA ASP A 376 -7.26 -11.90 31.86
C ASP A 376 -7.36 -11.07 30.57
N VAL A 377 -7.35 -11.77 29.43
CA VAL A 377 -7.49 -11.14 28.10
C VAL A 377 -8.87 -10.49 27.92
N ASP A 378 -9.93 -11.07 28.47
CA ASP A 378 -11.29 -10.55 28.33
C ASP A 378 -11.45 -9.23 29.11
N GLU A 379 -10.79 -9.15 30.29
CA GLU A 379 -10.70 -7.93 31.09
C GLU A 379 -9.88 -6.84 30.36
N GLU A 380 -8.73 -7.19 29.75
CA GLU A 380 -7.95 -6.26 28.94
C GLU A 380 -8.79 -5.69 27.79
N ILE A 381 -9.49 -6.56 27.04
CA ILE A 381 -10.35 -6.13 25.93
C ILE A 381 -11.43 -5.20 26.46
N ARG A 382 -12.09 -5.54 27.54
CA ARG A 382 -13.17 -4.75 28.13
C ARG A 382 -12.71 -3.38 28.64
N VAL A 383 -11.66 -3.36 29.46
CA VAL A 383 -11.27 -2.16 30.21
C VAL A 383 -10.31 -1.28 29.40
N ILE A 384 -9.25 -1.88 28.85
CA ILE A 384 -8.16 -1.14 28.17
C ILE A 384 -8.52 -0.87 26.71
N ARG A 385 -9.02 -1.88 25.99
CA ARG A 385 -9.39 -1.77 24.59
C ARG A 385 -10.81 -1.23 24.38
N LYS A 386 -11.58 -1.04 25.46
CA LYS A 386 -12.98 -0.57 25.37
C LYS A 386 -13.84 -1.38 24.39
N GLY A 387 -13.63 -2.69 24.33
CA GLY A 387 -14.34 -3.59 23.41
C GLY A 387 -13.89 -3.52 21.94
N GLN A 388 -12.78 -2.83 21.63
CA GLN A 388 -12.28 -2.67 20.27
C GLN A 388 -11.18 -3.70 19.91
N ALA A 389 -11.35 -4.93 20.35
CA ALA A 389 -10.51 -6.05 19.97
C ALA A 389 -11.29 -7.36 19.99
N VAL A 390 -10.81 -8.34 19.26
CA VAL A 390 -11.31 -9.71 19.25
C VAL A 390 -10.26 -10.61 19.88
N LYS A 391 -10.70 -11.49 20.81
CA LYS A 391 -9.79 -12.44 21.46
C LYS A 391 -9.23 -13.42 20.43
N ALA A 392 -7.91 -13.40 20.25
CA ALA A 392 -7.23 -14.32 19.36
C ALA A 392 -7.18 -15.73 19.96
N GLN A 393 -7.58 -16.73 19.22
CA GLN A 393 -7.49 -18.14 19.60
C GLN A 393 -6.27 -18.82 18.95
N GLN A 394 -5.71 -18.23 17.90
CA GLN A 394 -4.59 -18.72 17.11
C GLN A 394 -3.77 -17.55 16.55
N MET A 395 -2.59 -17.86 16.01
CA MET A 395 -1.69 -16.84 15.44
C MET A 395 -2.12 -16.34 14.03
N VAL A 396 -3.17 -16.91 13.45
CA VAL A 396 -3.71 -16.49 12.16
C VAL A 396 -4.98 -15.66 12.40
N SER A 397 -4.97 -14.40 11.97
CA SER A 397 -6.13 -13.50 12.08
C SER A 397 -7.33 -14.04 11.28
N PRO A 398 -8.59 -13.79 11.72
CA PRO A 398 -9.81 -14.23 11.02
C PRO A 398 -9.91 -13.78 9.56
N VAL A 399 -9.19 -12.75 9.15
CA VAL A 399 -9.20 -12.22 7.79
C VAL A 399 -8.07 -12.77 6.90
N ILE A 400 -7.20 -13.60 7.47
CA ILE A 400 -6.06 -14.21 6.77
C ILE A 400 -6.40 -15.64 6.35
N ALA A 401 -5.97 -16.03 5.14
CA ALA A 401 -6.09 -17.40 4.67
C ALA A 401 -5.34 -18.37 5.60
N GLY A 402 -5.97 -19.50 5.92
CA GLY A 402 -5.44 -20.46 6.90
C GLY A 402 -6.00 -20.29 8.31
N HIS A 403 -6.84 -19.28 8.56
CA HIS A 403 -7.60 -19.19 9.82
C HIS A 403 -8.57 -20.38 9.95
N ASP A 404 -8.50 -21.09 11.08
CA ASP A 404 -9.47 -22.11 11.43
C ASP A 404 -10.47 -21.58 12.46
N PRO A 405 -11.74 -21.31 12.08
CA PRO A 405 -12.74 -20.78 13.01
C PRO A 405 -13.13 -21.76 14.13
N ASN A 406 -12.80 -23.04 13.98
CA ASN A 406 -13.08 -24.09 14.97
C ASN A 406 -11.92 -24.34 15.93
N TYR A 407 -10.75 -23.73 15.67
CA TYR A 407 -9.58 -23.87 16.53
C TYR A 407 -9.86 -23.31 17.93
N LYS A 408 -9.54 -24.12 18.94
CA LYS A 408 -9.64 -23.72 20.36
C LYS A 408 -8.27 -23.81 20.99
N SER A 409 -7.81 -22.70 21.56
CA SER A 409 -6.54 -22.69 22.29
C SER A 409 -6.60 -23.64 23.49
N ILE A 410 -5.54 -24.43 23.68
CA ILE A 410 -5.39 -25.37 24.80
C ILE A 410 -5.46 -24.64 26.15
N VAL A 411 -5.05 -23.38 26.22
CA VAL A 411 -5.07 -22.57 27.45
C VAL A 411 -6.48 -22.40 28.00
N LYS A 412 -7.50 -22.33 27.14
CA LYS A 412 -8.91 -22.24 27.57
C LYS A 412 -9.42 -23.51 28.24
N LEU A 413 -8.88 -24.68 27.90
CA LEU A 413 -9.26 -25.96 28.53
C LEU A 413 -8.75 -26.08 29.95
N LEU A 414 -7.67 -25.40 30.30
CA LEU A 414 -7.09 -25.44 31.66
C LEU A 414 -7.77 -24.44 32.60
N SER A 415 -8.28 -23.31 32.10
CA SER A 415 -8.96 -22.28 32.91
C SER A 415 -10.42 -22.65 33.26
N SER A 416 -11.04 -23.62 32.60
CA SER A 416 -12.40 -24.08 32.90
C SER A 416 -12.47 -25.16 33.99
N HIS A 417 -11.33 -25.52 34.60
CA HIS A 417 -11.22 -26.58 35.63
C HIS A 417 -10.58 -26.06 36.92
N ILE A 418 -10.53 -24.75 37.12
CA ILE A 418 -10.21 -24.07 38.38
C ILE A 418 -11.42 -23.23 38.77
#